data_2eb9aa049c4d9ab9a4fbfe682533c110
#
_entry.id   2eb9aa049c4d9ab9a4fbfe682533c110
#
_cell.length_a   1.000
_cell.length_b   1.000
_cell.length_c   1.000
_cell.angle_alpha   90.00
_cell.angle_beta   90.00
_cell.angle_gamma   90.00
#
_symmetry.space_group_name_H-M   'P 1'
#
loop_
_entity.id
_entity.type
_entity.pdbx_description
1 polymer ?
#
loop_
_entity_poly.entity_id
_entity_poly.type
_entity_poly.pdbx_seq_one_letter_code
_entity_poly.pdbx_strand_id
1 'polypeptide(L)'
;MKDHTGTGKVRKSILLIVASALLLMLVVSFLVCGYTLMKETHVCYMGIMNMSSEKISKTVGGMEMNARNVFDEVGKHLDSPESVIEALKSKTSLNMDVKGYFAAFVPNYFPQKGQWFEPYVHQADSSGRFTVRDVGSASHDYTKSDWYVRALDAKDCFWSDPYFYYDGTGISGRYCTFVKPVFDASGRLACVCGADMTFEWLTNELKRMDDATRRSDMLTKFRMFAGLDFYTVLLDKDGNCVAYPQGRSVPLKDEEVLRNLAEKKSGSVDVTVNGVSSTAYYAPLEHIGWSVAVIVPDHVIWKPLLIVGAILMTMAVLGLLVVWLALRRGVNQRKEE
;
A
#
# COMPACT_ATOMS: atom_id res chain seq x y z
N MET A 1 76.81 -19.93 3.13
CA MET A 1 75.81 -19.50 2.17
C MET A 1 74.66 -20.51 2.15
N LYS A 2 73.98 -20.73 3.28
CA LYS A 2 72.88 -21.73 3.43
C LYS A 2 71.86 -21.27 4.46
N ASP A 3 71.16 -20.14 4.33
CA ASP A 3 70.00 -19.88 5.20
C ASP A 3 68.95 -18.89 4.66
N HIS A 4 69.15 -18.34 3.48
CA HIS A 4 68.19 -17.41 2.88
C HIS A 4 66.98 -18.08 2.26
N THR A 5 67.00 -19.38 1.98
CA THR A 5 65.86 -20.10 1.38
C THR A 5 64.85 -20.60 2.39
N GLY A 6 65.29 -20.87 3.62
CA GLY A 6 64.43 -21.36 4.73
C GLY A 6 63.49 -20.24 5.28
N THR A 7 64.08 -19.08 5.57
CA THR A 7 63.34 -17.93 6.09
C THR A 7 62.29 -17.38 5.10
N GLY A 8 62.57 -17.42 3.79
CA GLY A 8 61.62 -17.03 2.76
C GLY A 8 60.39 -17.98 2.64
N LYS A 9 60.61 -19.30 2.83
CA LYS A 9 59.54 -20.31 2.80
C LYS A 9 58.64 -20.17 4.04
N VAL A 10 59.22 -20.03 5.23
CA VAL A 10 58.44 -19.85 6.49
C VAL A 10 57.56 -18.61 6.43
N ARG A 11 58.04 -17.50 5.90
CA ARG A 11 57.22 -16.27 5.71
C ARG A 11 56.08 -16.42 4.75
N LYS A 12 56.30 -17.06 3.59
CA LYS A 12 55.25 -17.36 2.63
C LYS A 12 54.15 -18.24 3.30
N SER A 13 54.59 -19.21 4.10
CA SER A 13 53.65 -20.07 4.83
C SER A 13 52.84 -19.29 5.89
N ILE A 14 53.47 -18.41 6.66
CA ILE A 14 52.78 -17.55 7.63
C ILE A 14 51.78 -16.61 6.91
N LEU A 15 52.20 -15.99 5.81
CA LEU A 15 51.34 -15.09 5.03
C LEU A 15 50.13 -15.84 4.44
N LEU A 16 50.34 -17.06 3.95
CA LEU A 16 49.27 -17.93 3.43
C LEU A 16 48.29 -18.34 4.56
N ILE A 17 48.78 -18.73 5.72
CA ILE A 17 47.93 -19.11 6.84
C ILE A 17 47.09 -17.92 7.32
N VAL A 18 47.71 -16.74 7.47
CA VAL A 18 47.01 -15.52 7.90
C VAL A 18 45.98 -15.09 6.83
N ALA A 19 46.35 -15.14 5.55
CA ALA A 19 45.45 -14.82 4.45
C ALA A 19 44.26 -15.77 4.38
N SER A 20 44.51 -17.09 4.57
CA SER A 20 43.42 -18.09 4.61
C SER A 20 42.49 -17.90 5.80
N ALA A 21 43.07 -17.59 6.99
CA ALA A 21 42.25 -17.31 8.18
C ALA A 21 41.41 -16.03 8.03
N LEU A 22 42.00 -14.96 7.46
CA LEU A 22 41.26 -13.72 7.17
C LEU A 22 40.18 -13.95 6.14
N LEU A 23 40.44 -14.71 5.07
CA LEU A 23 39.45 -15.05 4.06
C LEU A 23 38.27 -15.84 4.64
N LEU A 24 38.58 -16.86 5.46
CA LEU A 24 37.54 -17.66 6.11
C LEU A 24 36.68 -16.78 7.05
N MET A 25 37.31 -15.93 7.86
CA MET A 25 36.63 -15.01 8.75
C MET A 25 35.72 -14.03 7.95
N LEU A 26 36.23 -13.51 6.82
CA LEU A 26 35.48 -12.62 5.95
C LEU A 26 34.26 -13.31 5.34
N VAL A 27 34.41 -14.53 4.84
CA VAL A 27 33.30 -15.33 4.27
C VAL A 27 32.25 -15.60 5.34
N VAL A 28 32.65 -16.08 6.52
CA VAL A 28 31.71 -16.35 7.62
C VAL A 28 31.00 -15.07 8.07
N SER A 29 31.71 -13.98 8.25
CA SER A 29 31.13 -12.69 8.63
C SER A 29 30.16 -12.16 7.57
N PHE A 30 30.51 -12.29 6.29
CA PHE A 30 29.63 -11.90 5.18
C PHE A 30 28.34 -12.71 5.15
N LEU A 31 28.45 -14.04 5.35
CA LEU A 31 27.27 -14.91 5.36
C LEU A 31 26.34 -14.60 6.55
N VAL A 32 26.91 -14.42 7.75
CA VAL A 32 26.13 -14.11 8.96
C VAL A 32 25.49 -12.73 8.86
N CYS A 33 26.28 -11.71 8.51
CA CYS A 33 25.75 -10.34 8.34
C CYS A 33 24.72 -10.28 7.20
N GLY A 34 24.98 -10.99 6.08
CA GLY A 34 24.09 -11.05 4.94
C GLY A 34 22.73 -11.66 5.31
N TYR A 35 22.74 -12.81 5.97
CA TYR A 35 21.52 -13.45 6.46
C TYR A 35 20.72 -12.54 7.39
N THR A 36 21.39 -11.91 8.37
CA THR A 36 20.75 -11.02 9.33
C THR A 36 20.14 -9.80 8.65
N LEU A 37 20.89 -9.14 7.75
CA LEU A 37 20.41 -7.96 7.02
C LEU A 37 19.22 -8.28 6.13
N MET A 38 19.27 -9.40 5.39
CA MET A 38 18.16 -9.82 4.54
C MET A 38 16.91 -10.08 5.37
N LYS A 39 17.04 -10.79 6.49
CA LYS A 39 15.93 -11.05 7.40
C LYS A 39 15.36 -9.76 7.99
N GLU A 40 16.22 -8.84 8.45
CA GLU A 40 15.79 -7.54 9.01
C GLU A 40 15.10 -6.66 7.96
N THR A 41 15.61 -6.66 6.73
CA THR A 41 15.02 -5.94 5.60
C THR A 41 13.63 -6.49 5.29
N HIS A 42 13.48 -7.81 5.21
CA HIS A 42 12.18 -8.45 4.99
C HIS A 42 11.18 -8.10 6.12
N VAL A 43 11.58 -8.22 7.38
CA VAL A 43 10.74 -7.86 8.54
C VAL A 43 10.34 -6.39 8.50
N CYS A 44 11.24 -5.49 8.10
CA CYS A 44 10.95 -4.07 7.97
C CYS A 44 9.86 -3.79 6.94
N TYR A 45 9.97 -4.33 5.71
CA TYR A 45 8.99 -4.10 4.66
C TYR A 45 7.65 -4.80 4.94
N MET A 46 7.65 -5.98 5.56
CA MET A 46 6.44 -6.59 6.10
C MET A 46 5.79 -5.69 7.16
N GLY A 47 6.58 -5.06 8.02
CA GLY A 47 6.10 -4.08 9.00
C GLY A 47 5.46 -2.85 8.32
N ILE A 48 6.10 -2.29 7.29
CA ILE A 48 5.56 -1.17 6.51
C ILE A 48 4.22 -1.56 5.86
N MET A 49 4.16 -2.74 5.24
CA MET A 49 2.96 -3.26 4.61
C MET A 49 1.82 -3.43 5.63
N ASN A 50 2.09 -4.03 6.81
CA ASN A 50 1.10 -4.18 7.87
C ASN A 50 0.58 -2.83 8.37
N MET A 51 1.46 -1.85 8.58
CA MET A 51 1.07 -0.48 8.97
C MET A 51 0.19 0.18 7.89
N SER A 52 0.51 -0.01 6.61
CA SER A 52 -0.28 0.50 5.51
C SER A 52 -1.65 -0.16 5.45
N SER A 53 -1.71 -1.49 5.60
CA SER A 53 -2.95 -2.25 5.66
C SER A 53 -3.85 -1.77 6.81
N GLU A 54 -3.32 -1.68 8.01
CA GLU A 54 -4.05 -1.23 9.20
C GLU A 54 -4.60 0.19 9.02
N LYS A 55 -3.77 1.11 8.52
CA LYS A 55 -4.16 2.51 8.33
C LYS A 55 -5.26 2.66 7.29
N ILE A 56 -5.16 1.95 6.15
CA ILE A 56 -6.18 1.97 5.10
C ILE A 56 -7.48 1.34 5.63
N SER A 57 -7.41 0.18 6.28
CA SER A 57 -8.57 -0.49 6.86
C SER A 57 -9.27 0.41 7.90
N LYS A 58 -8.52 1.11 8.75
CA LYS A 58 -9.07 2.07 9.71
C LYS A 58 -9.77 3.26 9.02
N THR A 59 -9.19 3.79 7.94
CA THR A 59 -9.80 4.89 7.19
C THR A 59 -11.09 4.44 6.50
N VAL A 60 -11.06 3.28 5.84
CA VAL A 60 -12.24 2.68 5.19
C VAL A 60 -13.33 2.36 6.23
N GLY A 61 -12.97 1.75 7.36
CA GLY A 61 -13.92 1.48 8.45
C GLY A 61 -14.54 2.75 9.04
N GLY A 62 -13.77 3.84 9.11
CA GLY A 62 -14.28 5.16 9.50
C GLY A 62 -15.29 5.72 8.50
N MET A 63 -15.03 5.56 7.18
CA MET A 63 -15.98 5.92 6.12
C MET A 63 -17.27 5.12 6.23
N GLU A 64 -17.17 3.80 6.39
CA GLU A 64 -18.34 2.92 6.56
C GLU A 64 -19.21 3.33 7.75
N MET A 65 -18.59 3.56 8.91
CA MET A 65 -19.31 3.95 10.12
C MET A 65 -20.05 5.26 9.94
N ASN A 66 -19.39 6.27 9.34
CA ASN A 66 -20.03 7.56 9.08
C ASN A 66 -21.12 7.44 8.00
N ALA A 67 -20.90 6.67 6.94
CA ALA A 67 -21.89 6.43 5.90
C ALA A 67 -23.12 5.73 6.47
N ARG A 68 -22.96 4.70 7.30
CA ARG A 68 -24.09 4.04 8.00
C ARG A 68 -24.92 5.04 8.79
N ASN A 69 -24.28 5.96 9.53
CA ASN A 69 -24.98 6.99 10.29
C ASN A 69 -25.80 7.94 9.39
N VAL A 70 -25.27 8.30 8.21
CA VAL A 70 -26.02 9.12 7.24
C VAL A 70 -27.20 8.33 6.66
N PHE A 71 -26.97 7.07 6.30
CA PHE A 71 -28.01 6.22 5.69
C PHE A 71 -29.13 5.87 6.69
N ASP A 72 -28.78 5.65 7.95
CA ASP A 72 -29.78 5.42 9.00
C ASP A 72 -30.61 6.68 9.26
N GLU A 73 -30.02 7.87 9.11
CA GLU A 73 -30.77 9.13 9.23
C GLU A 73 -31.71 9.30 8.04
N VAL A 74 -31.28 8.99 6.80
CA VAL A 74 -32.14 8.97 5.62
C VAL A 74 -33.35 8.03 5.84
N GLY A 75 -33.08 6.81 6.39
CA GLY A 75 -34.14 5.82 6.66
C GLY A 75 -35.23 6.29 7.65
N LYS A 76 -34.92 7.28 8.52
CA LYS A 76 -35.88 7.87 9.44
C LYS A 76 -36.72 9.01 8.81
N HIS A 77 -36.31 9.54 7.67
CA HIS A 77 -36.86 10.75 7.05
C HIS A 77 -37.33 10.51 5.63
N LEU A 78 -38.08 9.42 5.40
CA LEU A 78 -38.63 9.01 4.09
C LEU A 78 -39.98 9.63 3.75
N ASP A 79 -40.43 10.62 4.51
CA ASP A 79 -41.75 11.26 4.39
C ASP A 79 -41.82 12.31 3.28
N SER A 80 -40.71 12.98 2.94
CA SER A 80 -40.64 13.94 1.85
C SER A 80 -39.27 14.04 1.20
N PRO A 81 -39.14 14.46 -0.08
CA PRO A 81 -37.85 14.70 -0.71
C PRO A 81 -36.97 15.69 0.06
N GLU A 82 -37.58 16.72 0.65
CA GLU A 82 -36.91 17.78 1.41
C GLU A 82 -36.30 17.22 2.70
N SER A 83 -37.04 16.37 3.44
CA SER A 83 -36.56 15.69 4.64
C SER A 83 -35.37 14.78 4.35
N VAL A 84 -35.41 14.04 3.24
CA VAL A 84 -34.28 13.22 2.78
C VAL A 84 -33.03 14.06 2.51
N ILE A 85 -33.19 15.17 1.80
CA ILE A 85 -32.06 16.07 1.47
C ILE A 85 -31.44 16.63 2.76
N GLU A 86 -32.26 17.06 3.71
CA GLU A 86 -31.77 17.57 5.01
C GLU A 86 -31.12 16.45 5.83
N ALA A 87 -31.63 15.22 5.82
CA ALA A 87 -31.00 14.06 6.44
C ALA A 87 -29.62 13.77 5.83
N LEU A 88 -29.48 13.78 4.50
CA LEU A 88 -28.21 13.63 3.82
C LEU A 88 -27.20 14.74 4.23
N LYS A 89 -27.63 16.00 4.33
CA LYS A 89 -26.79 17.13 4.72
C LYS A 89 -26.34 17.07 6.18
N SER A 90 -27.19 16.57 7.06
CA SER A 90 -27.05 16.76 8.52
C SER A 90 -25.74 16.20 9.09
N LYS A 91 -25.14 15.21 8.45
CA LYS A 91 -23.95 14.49 8.92
C LYS A 91 -22.82 14.38 7.90
N THR A 92 -22.97 14.96 6.69
CA THR A 92 -21.96 14.87 5.64
C THR A 92 -20.63 15.52 6.01
N SER A 93 -20.66 16.59 6.79
CA SER A 93 -19.45 17.28 7.27
C SER A 93 -18.57 16.47 8.23
N LEU A 94 -19.04 15.32 8.69
CA LEU A 94 -18.31 14.49 9.66
C LEU A 94 -17.17 13.69 9.03
N ASN A 95 -17.20 13.48 7.71
CA ASN A 95 -16.14 12.77 7.01
C ASN A 95 -15.79 13.44 5.69
N MET A 96 -14.63 14.11 5.67
CA MET A 96 -14.10 14.80 4.51
C MET A 96 -13.44 13.87 3.48
N ASP A 97 -13.24 12.59 3.82
CA ASP A 97 -12.64 11.59 2.92
C ASP A 97 -13.68 11.02 1.93
N VAL A 98 -14.98 11.22 2.20
CA VAL A 98 -16.08 10.88 1.31
C VAL A 98 -16.36 12.04 0.37
N LYS A 99 -16.36 11.78 -0.94
CA LYS A 99 -16.61 12.80 -1.97
C LYS A 99 -18.05 13.32 -1.92
N GLY A 100 -18.99 12.42 -1.68
CA GLY A 100 -20.41 12.74 -1.56
C GLY A 100 -21.25 11.57 -1.09
N TYR A 101 -22.47 11.89 -0.72
CA TYR A 101 -23.50 10.95 -0.29
C TYR A 101 -24.75 11.10 -1.15
N PHE A 102 -25.39 10.01 -1.50
CA PHE A 102 -26.62 10.03 -2.26
C PHE A 102 -27.67 9.07 -1.71
N ALA A 103 -28.90 9.25 -2.18
CA ALA A 103 -30.01 8.33 -1.97
C ALA A 103 -30.76 8.15 -3.30
N ALA A 104 -30.55 7.03 -3.98
CA ALA A 104 -31.20 6.68 -5.24
C ALA A 104 -32.51 5.95 -4.96
N PHE A 105 -33.63 6.62 -5.13
CA PHE A 105 -34.96 6.10 -4.80
C PHE A 105 -35.48 5.10 -5.83
N VAL A 106 -36.31 4.15 -5.39
CA VAL A 106 -37.03 3.32 -6.33
C VAL A 106 -37.93 4.21 -7.21
N PRO A 107 -38.11 3.87 -8.50
CA PRO A 107 -38.86 4.69 -9.42
C PRO A 107 -40.22 5.10 -8.87
N ASN A 108 -40.53 6.40 -8.93
CA ASN A 108 -41.81 7.00 -8.47
C ASN A 108 -42.10 6.85 -6.97
N TYR A 109 -41.11 6.59 -6.12
CA TYR A 109 -41.28 6.58 -4.66
C TYR A 109 -41.89 7.89 -4.15
N PHE A 110 -41.39 9.01 -4.66
CA PHE A 110 -42.01 10.34 -4.53
C PHE A 110 -42.64 10.75 -5.87
N PRO A 111 -43.97 10.65 -6.05
CA PRO A 111 -44.59 10.91 -7.35
C PRO A 111 -44.27 12.29 -7.95
N GLN A 112 -44.08 13.31 -7.08
CA GLN A 112 -43.70 14.68 -7.50
C GLN A 112 -42.27 14.78 -8.08
N LYS A 113 -41.43 13.80 -7.84
CA LYS A 113 -40.05 13.74 -8.36
C LYS A 113 -39.93 12.87 -9.62
N GLY A 114 -40.98 12.11 -9.95
CA GLY A 114 -41.00 11.25 -11.13
C GLY A 114 -40.18 9.98 -10.98
N GLN A 115 -39.72 9.47 -12.13
CA GLN A 115 -39.04 8.16 -12.21
C GLN A 115 -37.66 8.13 -11.59
N TRP A 116 -36.90 9.21 -11.72
CA TRP A 116 -35.54 9.27 -11.26
C TRP A 116 -35.41 10.36 -10.20
N PHE A 117 -35.16 9.97 -8.95
CA PHE A 117 -34.85 10.89 -7.86
C PHE A 117 -33.63 10.39 -7.10
N GLU A 118 -32.53 11.10 -7.30
CA GLU A 118 -31.21 10.77 -6.69
C GLU A 118 -30.55 12.04 -6.17
N PRO A 119 -30.99 12.56 -5.01
CA PRO A 119 -30.30 13.68 -4.37
C PRO A 119 -28.89 13.28 -3.98
N TYR A 120 -27.90 14.04 -4.48
CA TYR A 120 -26.48 13.89 -4.24
C TYR A 120 -25.95 15.10 -3.50
N VAL A 121 -25.48 14.88 -2.28
CA VAL A 121 -24.82 15.89 -1.43
C VAL A 121 -23.34 15.68 -1.53
N HIS A 122 -22.61 16.61 -2.16
CA HIS A 122 -21.20 16.46 -2.44
C HIS A 122 -20.40 17.71 -2.09
N GLN A 123 -19.08 17.52 -1.89
CA GLN A 123 -18.15 18.65 -1.72
C GLN A 123 -18.02 19.39 -3.03
N ALA A 124 -18.38 20.70 -3.01
CA ALA A 124 -18.28 21.56 -4.19
C ALA A 124 -16.84 21.95 -4.51
N ASP A 125 -16.05 22.19 -3.46
CA ASP A 125 -14.66 22.64 -3.56
C ASP A 125 -13.85 22.22 -2.32
N SER A 126 -12.57 22.59 -2.29
CA SER A 126 -11.68 22.34 -1.16
C SER A 126 -12.01 23.14 0.12
N SER A 127 -13.01 24.03 0.09
CA SER A 127 -13.46 24.82 1.25
C SER A 127 -14.36 24.00 2.21
N GLY A 128 -14.69 22.77 1.86
CA GLY A 128 -15.56 21.89 2.66
C GLY A 128 -17.04 22.24 2.58
N ARG A 129 -17.43 23.11 1.64
CA ARG A 129 -18.85 23.39 1.38
C ARG A 129 -19.50 22.26 0.60
N PHE A 130 -20.68 21.86 1.06
CA PHE A 130 -21.49 20.87 0.39
C PHE A 130 -22.56 21.51 -0.48
N THR A 131 -22.78 20.97 -1.65
CA THR A 131 -23.88 21.32 -2.55
C THR A 131 -24.77 20.12 -2.77
N VAL A 132 -26.03 20.37 -3.10
CA VAL A 132 -27.01 19.34 -3.42
C VAL A 132 -27.33 19.42 -4.89
N ARG A 133 -27.35 18.27 -5.55
CA ARG A 133 -27.85 18.11 -6.93
C ARG A 133 -28.79 16.91 -6.97
N ASP A 134 -29.77 16.94 -7.84
CA ASP A 134 -30.49 15.76 -8.25
C ASP A 134 -29.82 15.24 -9.52
N VAL A 135 -29.18 14.09 -9.43
CA VAL A 135 -28.34 13.55 -10.52
C VAL A 135 -29.07 12.47 -11.33
N GLY A 136 -30.12 11.90 -10.77
CA GLY A 136 -30.97 10.93 -11.48
C GLY A 136 -31.67 11.54 -12.69
N SER A 137 -31.57 10.90 -13.85
CA SER A 137 -32.20 11.36 -15.11
C SER A 137 -32.28 10.25 -16.15
N ALA A 138 -32.93 10.52 -17.26
CA ALA A 138 -32.95 9.58 -18.40
C ALA A 138 -31.54 9.32 -18.98
N SER A 139 -30.62 10.28 -18.87
CA SER A 139 -29.22 10.13 -19.29
C SER A 139 -28.33 9.50 -18.21
N HIS A 140 -28.81 9.54 -16.97
CA HIS A 140 -28.17 8.86 -15.83
C HIS A 140 -29.22 8.00 -15.11
N ASP A 141 -29.56 6.87 -15.71
CA ASP A 141 -30.49 5.89 -15.16
C ASP A 141 -29.74 4.97 -14.18
N TYR A 142 -29.67 5.40 -12.92
CA TYR A 142 -28.99 4.66 -11.85
C TYR A 142 -29.59 3.27 -11.61
N THR A 143 -30.83 3.02 -11.99
CA THR A 143 -31.49 1.71 -11.81
C THR A 143 -30.82 0.59 -12.62
N LYS A 144 -29.97 0.95 -13.60
CA LYS A 144 -29.16 0.05 -14.42
C LYS A 144 -27.72 -0.11 -13.93
N SER A 145 -27.32 0.67 -12.93
CA SER A 145 -25.98 0.59 -12.36
C SER A 145 -25.78 -0.71 -11.57
N ASP A 146 -24.60 -1.33 -11.69
CA ASP A 146 -24.29 -2.60 -11.01
C ASP A 146 -24.49 -2.51 -9.50
N TRP A 147 -24.09 -1.39 -8.88
CA TRP A 147 -24.28 -1.17 -7.46
C TRP A 147 -25.76 -1.10 -7.05
N TYR A 148 -26.64 -0.52 -7.90
CA TYR A 148 -28.07 -0.46 -7.63
C TYR A 148 -28.72 -1.84 -7.79
N VAL A 149 -28.44 -2.51 -8.91
CA VAL A 149 -28.99 -3.86 -9.18
C VAL A 149 -28.58 -4.83 -8.08
N ARG A 150 -27.31 -4.81 -7.69
CA ARG A 150 -26.81 -5.65 -6.58
C ARG A 150 -27.49 -5.32 -5.25
N ALA A 151 -27.84 -4.04 -5.00
CA ALA A 151 -28.51 -3.63 -3.78
C ALA A 151 -29.95 -4.15 -3.67
N LEU A 152 -30.62 -4.48 -4.79
CA LEU A 152 -31.97 -5.05 -4.76
C LEU A 152 -32.03 -6.40 -4.03
N ASP A 153 -30.95 -7.21 -4.14
CA ASP A 153 -30.83 -8.51 -3.50
C ASP A 153 -30.01 -8.47 -2.20
N ALA A 154 -29.31 -7.37 -1.94
CA ALA A 154 -28.48 -7.22 -0.76
C ALA A 154 -29.34 -6.98 0.50
N LYS A 155 -28.98 -7.65 1.60
CA LYS A 155 -29.62 -7.45 2.91
C LYS A 155 -28.83 -6.49 3.81
N ASP A 156 -27.58 -6.23 3.48
CA ASP A 156 -26.66 -5.38 4.25
C ASP A 156 -25.80 -4.53 3.31
N CYS A 157 -24.98 -3.68 3.90
CA CYS A 157 -24.05 -2.82 3.20
C CYS A 157 -22.97 -3.62 2.46
N PHE A 158 -22.48 -3.05 1.37
CA PHE A 158 -21.33 -3.59 0.64
C PHE A 158 -20.58 -2.47 -0.09
N TRP A 159 -19.33 -2.74 -0.48
CA TRP A 159 -18.57 -1.90 -1.40
C TRP A 159 -18.84 -2.32 -2.85
N SER A 160 -19.07 -1.34 -3.73
CA SER A 160 -19.15 -1.59 -5.17
C SER A 160 -17.79 -1.99 -5.73
N ASP A 161 -17.74 -2.67 -6.86
CA ASP A 161 -16.53 -2.74 -7.67
C ASP A 161 -16.19 -1.33 -8.20
N PRO A 162 -14.92 -1.04 -8.56
CA PRO A 162 -14.54 0.23 -9.17
C PRO A 162 -15.29 0.51 -10.47
N TYR A 163 -15.87 1.71 -10.60
CA TYR A 163 -16.58 2.11 -11.80
C TYR A 163 -16.22 3.54 -12.23
N PHE A 164 -16.47 3.86 -13.49
CA PHE A 164 -16.36 5.23 -13.99
C PHE A 164 -17.74 5.89 -13.97
N TYR A 165 -17.81 7.03 -13.32
CA TYR A 165 -19.02 7.84 -13.24
C TYR A 165 -18.91 9.08 -14.13
N TYR A 166 -19.99 9.41 -14.82
CA TYR A 166 -20.15 10.64 -15.59
C TYR A 166 -21.63 11.02 -15.64
N ASP A 167 -21.98 12.18 -15.12
CA ASP A 167 -23.37 12.65 -15.06
C ASP A 167 -23.73 13.71 -16.14
N GLY A 168 -22.75 14.10 -16.96
CA GLY A 168 -22.92 15.16 -17.96
C GLY A 168 -22.97 16.57 -17.39
N THR A 169 -22.89 16.75 -16.05
CA THR A 169 -23.03 18.05 -15.37
C THR A 169 -21.71 18.52 -14.73
N GLY A 170 -20.62 17.81 -14.97
CA GLY A 170 -19.28 18.15 -14.48
C GLY A 170 -18.80 17.28 -13.32
N ILE A 171 -19.59 16.29 -12.87
CA ILE A 171 -19.12 15.25 -11.96
C ILE A 171 -18.65 14.08 -12.83
N SER A 172 -17.38 13.77 -12.79
CA SER A 172 -16.80 12.61 -13.49
C SER A 172 -15.58 12.09 -12.74
N GLY A 173 -15.34 10.79 -12.86
CA GLY A 173 -14.18 10.16 -12.25
C GLY A 173 -14.36 8.66 -12.05
N ARG A 174 -13.31 8.05 -11.48
CA ARG A 174 -13.38 6.66 -11.01
C ARG A 174 -13.78 6.66 -9.56
N TYR A 175 -14.77 5.86 -9.22
CA TYR A 175 -15.37 5.76 -7.89
C TYR A 175 -15.41 4.32 -7.42
N CYS A 176 -15.47 4.18 -6.11
CA CYS A 176 -15.91 3.02 -5.38
C CYS A 176 -16.87 3.50 -4.30
N THR A 177 -18.03 2.89 -4.22
CA THR A 177 -19.13 3.37 -3.38
C THR A 177 -19.45 2.36 -2.29
N PHE A 178 -19.56 2.84 -1.05
CA PHE A 178 -20.14 2.08 0.03
C PHE A 178 -21.67 2.21 -0.05
N VAL A 179 -22.35 1.10 -0.25
CA VAL A 179 -23.77 1.03 -0.62
C VAL A 179 -24.58 0.39 0.49
N LYS A 180 -25.79 0.92 0.75
CA LYS A 180 -26.77 0.35 1.67
C LYS A 180 -28.18 0.44 1.11
N PRO A 181 -28.91 -0.69 0.98
CA PRO A 181 -30.37 -0.65 0.73
C PRO A 181 -31.08 -0.12 1.99
N VAL A 182 -32.03 0.79 1.80
CA VAL A 182 -32.85 1.39 2.85
C VAL A 182 -34.31 1.04 2.60
N PHE A 183 -34.94 0.48 3.63
CA PHE A 183 -36.31 0.00 3.57
C PHE A 183 -37.26 0.93 4.33
N ASP A 184 -38.48 1.06 3.85
CA ASP A 184 -39.56 1.80 4.53
C ASP A 184 -40.14 1.00 5.72
N ALA A 185 -41.02 1.62 6.48
CA ALA A 185 -41.69 1.00 7.61
C ALA A 185 -42.53 -0.25 7.27
N SER A 186 -42.86 -0.45 5.98
CA SER A 186 -43.55 -1.66 5.50
C SER A 186 -42.59 -2.77 5.05
N GLY A 187 -41.28 -2.54 5.14
CA GLY A 187 -40.26 -3.48 4.72
C GLY A 187 -40.00 -3.50 3.21
N ARG A 188 -40.52 -2.53 2.44
CA ARG A 188 -40.26 -2.38 1.00
C ARG A 188 -39.04 -1.50 0.82
N LEU A 189 -38.22 -1.82 -0.19
CA LEU A 189 -37.08 -0.96 -0.58
C LEU A 189 -37.58 0.44 -0.91
N ALA A 190 -37.07 1.46 -0.24
CA ALA A 190 -37.36 2.86 -0.50
C ALA A 190 -36.30 3.48 -1.41
N CYS A 191 -35.04 3.29 -1.05
CA CYS A 191 -33.89 3.78 -1.83
C CYS A 191 -32.64 2.94 -1.59
N VAL A 192 -31.65 3.17 -2.43
CA VAL A 192 -30.29 2.69 -2.25
C VAL A 192 -29.41 3.90 -1.91
N CYS A 193 -28.86 3.96 -0.71
CA CYS A 193 -27.91 4.99 -0.29
C CYS A 193 -26.48 4.63 -0.67
N GLY A 194 -25.68 5.62 -1.00
CA GLY A 194 -24.26 5.44 -1.29
C GLY A 194 -23.39 6.57 -0.75
N ALA A 195 -22.14 6.20 -0.44
CA ALA A 195 -21.07 7.12 -0.05
C ALA A 195 -19.87 6.88 -0.98
N ASP A 196 -19.49 7.92 -1.72
CA ASP A 196 -18.52 7.83 -2.79
C ASP A 196 -17.11 8.14 -2.33
N MET A 197 -16.18 7.23 -2.62
CA MET A 197 -14.75 7.41 -2.52
C MET A 197 -14.14 7.53 -3.91
N THR A 198 -13.33 8.57 -4.15
CA THR A 198 -12.64 8.75 -5.44
C THR A 198 -11.28 8.06 -5.46
N PHE A 199 -10.91 7.50 -6.62
CA PHE A 199 -9.57 6.93 -6.80
C PHE A 199 -8.45 7.97 -6.78
N GLU A 200 -8.76 9.22 -7.13
CA GLU A 200 -7.80 10.32 -7.01
C GLU A 200 -7.43 10.56 -5.54
N TRP A 201 -8.46 10.68 -4.67
CA TRP A 201 -8.22 10.80 -3.23
C TRP A 201 -7.41 9.62 -2.69
N LEU A 202 -7.79 8.40 -3.06
CA LEU A 202 -7.14 7.18 -2.60
C LEU A 202 -5.67 7.13 -3.02
N THR A 203 -5.35 7.46 -4.29
CA THR A 203 -3.97 7.53 -4.79
C THR A 203 -3.15 8.58 -4.04
N ASN A 204 -3.73 9.76 -3.77
CA ASN A 204 -3.09 10.82 -3.02
C ASN A 204 -2.84 10.41 -1.56
N GLU A 205 -3.78 9.69 -0.94
CA GLU A 205 -3.62 9.18 0.41
C GLU A 205 -2.51 8.13 0.51
N LEU A 206 -2.42 7.19 -0.43
CA LEU A 206 -1.31 6.23 -0.51
C LEU A 206 0.03 6.94 -0.59
N LYS A 207 0.15 7.94 -1.47
CA LYS A 207 1.38 8.74 -1.59
C LYS A 207 1.72 9.47 -0.29
N ARG A 208 0.72 10.07 0.37
CA ARG A 208 0.91 10.76 1.67
C ARG A 208 1.39 9.80 2.75
N MET A 209 0.85 8.58 2.77
CA MET A 209 1.25 7.51 3.70
C MET A 209 2.70 7.07 3.45
N ASP A 210 3.07 6.81 2.21
CA ASP A 210 4.42 6.42 1.82
C ASP A 210 5.44 7.51 2.21
N ASP A 211 5.13 8.78 1.92
CA ASP A 211 5.99 9.92 2.26
C ASP A 211 6.13 10.12 3.77
N ALA A 212 5.07 9.91 4.54
CA ALA A 212 5.11 9.97 6.00
C ALA A 212 5.97 8.82 6.57
N THR A 213 5.81 7.61 6.03
CA THR A 213 6.60 6.43 6.41
C THR A 213 8.08 6.63 6.13
N ARG A 214 8.44 7.16 4.95
CA ARG A 214 9.85 7.47 4.60
C ARG A 214 10.48 8.50 5.52
N ARG A 215 9.70 9.44 6.07
CA ARG A 215 10.18 10.49 7.00
C ARG A 215 10.20 10.04 8.47
N SER A 216 9.62 8.90 8.78
CA SER A 216 9.55 8.38 10.16
C SER A 216 10.94 8.13 10.75
N ASP A 217 11.15 8.54 12.00
CA ASP A 217 12.39 8.28 12.74
C ASP A 217 12.62 6.79 13.01
N MET A 218 11.55 6.00 13.06
CA MET A 218 11.62 4.55 13.22
C MET A 218 12.46 3.88 12.11
N LEU A 219 12.47 4.47 10.90
CA LEU A 219 13.20 3.96 9.75
C LEU A 219 14.56 4.64 9.52
N THR A 220 15.01 5.50 10.43
CA THR A 220 16.27 6.25 10.27
C THR A 220 17.48 5.33 10.07
N LYS A 221 17.56 4.21 10.77
CA LYS A 221 18.63 3.21 10.60
C LYS A 221 18.63 2.61 9.19
N PHE A 222 17.45 2.25 8.66
CA PHE A 222 17.30 1.72 7.31
C PHE A 222 17.64 2.76 6.24
N ARG A 223 17.24 4.02 6.43
CA ARG A 223 17.53 5.12 5.51
C ARG A 223 19.02 5.35 5.32
N MET A 224 19.80 5.18 6.38
CA MET A 224 21.26 5.38 6.36
C MET A 224 21.98 4.31 5.51
N PHE A 225 21.48 3.07 5.49
CA PHE A 225 22.17 1.94 4.84
C PHE A 225 21.53 1.52 3.50
N ALA A 226 20.21 1.53 3.40
CA ALA A 226 19.51 0.95 2.25
C ALA A 226 18.84 1.99 1.32
N GLY A 227 18.49 3.17 1.85
CA GLY A 227 17.48 4.01 1.23
C GLY A 227 16.08 3.42 1.49
N LEU A 228 15.04 4.23 1.31
CA LEU A 228 13.64 3.81 1.46
C LEU A 228 12.93 4.09 0.13
N ASP A 229 13.31 3.33 -0.91
CA ASP A 229 12.59 3.39 -2.19
C ASP A 229 11.57 2.24 -2.20
N PHE A 230 10.33 2.58 -2.00
CA PHE A 230 9.17 1.70 -2.08
C PHE A 230 7.95 2.53 -2.44
N TYR A 231 6.89 1.87 -2.86
CA TYR A 231 5.59 2.50 -3.04
C TYR A 231 4.47 1.50 -2.78
N THR A 232 3.34 2.04 -2.33
CA THR A 232 2.15 1.25 -2.00
C THR A 232 1.16 1.28 -3.15
N VAL A 233 0.57 0.12 -3.46
CA VAL A 233 -0.51 -0.05 -4.42
C VAL A 233 -1.70 -0.74 -3.76
N LEU A 234 -2.91 -0.51 -4.27
CA LEU A 234 -4.09 -1.28 -3.90
C LEU A 234 -4.53 -2.16 -5.06
N LEU A 235 -4.99 -3.34 -4.69
CA LEU A 235 -5.43 -4.38 -5.59
C LEU A 235 -6.88 -4.73 -5.30
N ASP A 236 -7.67 -5.00 -6.34
CA ASP A 236 -8.99 -5.61 -6.20
C ASP A 236 -8.90 -7.11 -5.86
N LYS A 237 -10.05 -7.76 -5.72
CA LYS A 237 -10.16 -9.21 -5.43
C LYS A 237 -9.50 -10.10 -6.48
N ASP A 238 -9.34 -9.60 -7.72
CA ASP A 238 -8.77 -10.32 -8.86
C ASP A 238 -7.28 -9.97 -9.09
N GLY A 239 -6.67 -9.23 -8.15
CA GLY A 239 -5.26 -8.82 -8.19
C GLY A 239 -4.96 -7.70 -9.19
N ASN A 240 -5.97 -7.00 -9.73
CA ASN A 240 -5.72 -5.83 -10.58
C ASN A 240 -5.41 -4.61 -9.73
N CYS A 241 -4.50 -3.75 -10.19
CA CYS A 241 -4.25 -2.47 -9.53
C CYS A 241 -5.43 -1.52 -9.66
N VAL A 242 -5.98 -1.12 -8.53
CA VAL A 242 -7.08 -0.14 -8.46
C VAL A 242 -6.59 1.26 -8.12
N ALA A 243 -5.58 1.38 -7.25
CA ALA A 243 -4.91 2.65 -6.94
C ALA A 243 -3.40 2.45 -6.84
N TYR A 244 -2.65 3.33 -7.50
CA TYR A 244 -1.19 3.26 -7.58
C TYR A 244 -0.59 4.61 -8.00
N PRO A 245 0.67 4.91 -7.63
CA PRO A 245 1.37 6.07 -8.16
C PRO A 245 1.50 6.01 -9.69
N GLN A 246 1.42 7.16 -10.35
CA GLN A 246 1.41 7.26 -11.82
C GLN A 246 2.56 6.44 -12.47
N GLY A 247 2.22 5.61 -13.45
CA GLY A 247 3.16 4.77 -14.18
C GLY A 247 3.71 3.55 -13.41
N ARG A 248 3.18 3.22 -12.23
CA ARG A 248 3.67 2.15 -11.34
C ARG A 248 2.62 1.08 -11.04
N SER A 249 1.79 0.73 -12.02
CA SER A 249 0.82 -0.36 -11.89
C SER A 249 1.51 -1.72 -11.81
N VAL A 250 1.15 -2.52 -10.84
CA VAL A 250 1.69 -3.87 -10.62
C VAL A 250 0.55 -4.82 -10.27
N PRO A 251 -0.10 -5.44 -11.26
CA PRO A 251 -1.09 -6.47 -10.98
C PRO A 251 -0.42 -7.70 -10.36
N LEU A 252 -0.99 -8.23 -9.29
CA LEU A 252 -0.55 -9.47 -8.64
C LEU A 252 -1.57 -10.57 -8.97
N LYS A 253 -1.35 -11.29 -10.07
CA LYS A 253 -2.25 -12.34 -10.58
C LYS A 253 -1.70 -13.75 -10.39
N ASP A 254 -0.68 -13.90 -9.56
CA ASP A 254 -0.16 -15.22 -9.18
C ASP A 254 -1.22 -15.98 -8.38
N GLU A 255 -1.46 -17.25 -8.75
CA GLU A 255 -2.50 -18.09 -8.13
C GLU A 255 -2.27 -18.30 -6.63
N GLU A 256 -1.02 -18.41 -6.20
CA GLU A 256 -0.68 -18.57 -4.80
C GLU A 256 -0.97 -17.28 -4.02
N VAL A 257 -0.64 -16.12 -4.59
CA VAL A 257 -0.94 -14.81 -4.00
C VAL A 257 -2.45 -14.64 -3.84
N LEU A 258 -3.22 -14.88 -4.89
CA LEU A 258 -4.69 -14.73 -4.85
C LEU A 258 -5.32 -15.70 -3.83
N ARG A 259 -4.85 -16.93 -3.76
CA ARG A 259 -5.29 -17.90 -2.75
C ARG A 259 -4.97 -17.42 -1.33
N ASN A 260 -3.74 -16.95 -1.08
CA ASN A 260 -3.34 -16.43 0.23
C ASN A 260 -4.20 -15.23 0.64
N LEU A 261 -4.46 -14.29 -0.29
CA LEU A 261 -5.32 -13.14 -0.03
C LEU A 261 -6.76 -13.55 0.28
N ALA A 262 -7.31 -14.53 -0.46
CA ALA A 262 -8.66 -15.08 -0.18
C ALA A 262 -8.73 -15.77 1.19
N GLU A 263 -7.64 -16.40 1.64
CA GLU A 263 -7.50 -17.00 2.97
C GLU A 263 -7.11 -15.98 4.06
N LYS A 264 -7.11 -14.68 3.75
CA LYS A 264 -6.72 -13.58 4.64
C LYS A 264 -5.28 -13.71 5.17
N LYS A 265 -4.37 -14.21 4.35
CA LYS A 265 -2.94 -14.34 4.65
C LYS A 265 -2.14 -13.25 3.96
N SER A 266 -1.15 -12.73 4.65
CA SER A 266 -0.13 -11.85 4.09
C SER A 266 1.09 -12.63 3.63
N GLY A 267 1.88 -12.04 2.73
CA GLY A 267 3.08 -12.69 2.21
C GLY A 267 3.95 -11.76 1.37
N SER A 268 4.88 -12.35 0.65
CA SER A 268 5.69 -11.65 -0.35
C SER A 268 5.85 -12.51 -1.60
N VAL A 269 6.03 -11.86 -2.74
CA VAL A 269 6.25 -12.48 -4.04
C VAL A 269 7.18 -11.61 -4.88
N ASP A 270 8.02 -12.24 -5.70
CA ASP A 270 8.89 -11.54 -6.65
C ASP A 270 8.08 -11.09 -7.87
N VAL A 271 8.28 -9.86 -8.28
CA VAL A 271 7.57 -9.23 -9.40
C VAL A 271 8.54 -8.42 -10.27
N THR A 272 8.18 -8.22 -11.52
CA THR A 272 8.93 -7.31 -12.40
C THR A 272 8.07 -6.11 -12.75
N VAL A 273 8.55 -4.91 -12.42
CA VAL A 273 7.85 -3.65 -12.65
C VAL A 273 8.63 -2.80 -13.63
N ASN A 274 8.07 -2.55 -14.82
CA ASN A 274 8.75 -1.78 -15.86
C ASN A 274 10.18 -2.27 -16.16
N GLY A 275 10.41 -3.58 -16.13
CA GLY A 275 11.72 -4.19 -16.33
C GLY A 275 12.66 -4.18 -15.10
N VAL A 276 12.19 -3.69 -13.95
CA VAL A 276 12.95 -3.71 -12.68
C VAL A 276 12.44 -4.86 -11.81
N SER A 277 13.36 -5.76 -11.43
CA SER A 277 13.08 -6.82 -10.44
C SER A 277 12.76 -6.18 -9.08
N SER A 278 11.69 -6.64 -8.45
CA SER A 278 11.14 -6.07 -7.22
C SER A 278 10.47 -7.17 -6.40
N THR A 279 10.36 -6.96 -5.10
CA THR A 279 9.58 -7.80 -4.20
C THR A 279 8.29 -7.07 -3.81
N ALA A 280 7.15 -7.70 -3.97
CA ALA A 280 5.85 -7.22 -3.50
C ALA A 280 5.51 -7.86 -2.16
N TYR A 281 5.33 -7.06 -1.12
CA TYR A 281 4.81 -7.48 0.19
C TYR A 281 3.33 -7.17 0.22
N TYR A 282 2.47 -8.16 0.41
CA TYR A 282 1.02 -8.01 0.29
C TYR A 282 0.25 -8.45 1.53
N ALA A 283 -0.90 -7.81 1.77
CA ALA A 283 -1.86 -8.18 2.79
C ALA A 283 -3.30 -7.89 2.34
N PRO A 284 -4.29 -8.66 2.80
CA PRO A 284 -5.69 -8.33 2.60
C PRO A 284 -6.07 -7.08 3.40
N LEU A 285 -7.05 -6.33 2.89
CA LEU A 285 -7.70 -5.25 3.61
C LEU A 285 -9.00 -5.76 4.22
N GLU A 286 -9.26 -5.35 5.45
CA GLU A 286 -10.56 -5.57 6.07
C GLU A 286 -11.61 -4.67 5.38
N HIS A 287 -12.88 -5.08 5.46
CA HIS A 287 -14.07 -4.35 5.01
C HIS A 287 -14.30 -4.29 3.49
N ILE A 288 -13.31 -3.92 2.67
CA ILE A 288 -13.53 -3.60 1.25
C ILE A 288 -13.30 -4.79 0.30
N GLY A 289 -12.73 -5.91 0.79
CA GLY A 289 -12.40 -7.08 -0.05
C GLY A 289 -11.24 -6.85 -1.03
N TRP A 290 -10.45 -5.79 -0.81
CA TRP A 290 -9.25 -5.47 -1.55
C TRP A 290 -8.00 -5.92 -0.80
N SER A 291 -6.85 -5.64 -1.40
CA SER A 291 -5.54 -5.94 -0.81
C SER A 291 -4.62 -4.75 -0.99
N VAL A 292 -3.66 -4.63 -0.09
CA VAL A 292 -2.55 -3.68 -0.21
C VAL A 292 -1.29 -4.44 -0.56
N ALA A 293 -0.44 -3.84 -1.40
CA ALA A 293 0.91 -4.33 -1.62
C ALA A 293 1.92 -3.18 -1.57
N VAL A 294 3.05 -3.43 -0.89
CA VAL A 294 4.22 -2.54 -0.86
C VAL A 294 5.26 -3.12 -1.81
N ILE A 295 5.59 -2.38 -2.84
CA ILE A 295 6.52 -2.78 -3.89
C ILE A 295 7.89 -2.20 -3.59
N VAL A 296 8.89 -3.06 -3.52
CA VAL A 296 10.27 -2.71 -3.17
C VAL A 296 11.21 -3.18 -4.28
N PRO A 297 11.93 -2.29 -4.97
CA PRO A 297 12.93 -2.70 -5.96
C PRO A 297 14.06 -3.52 -5.30
N ASP A 298 14.46 -4.62 -5.93
CA ASP A 298 15.44 -5.56 -5.35
C ASP A 298 16.79 -4.90 -5.07
N HIS A 299 17.20 -3.92 -5.89
CA HIS A 299 18.44 -3.19 -5.64
C HIS A 299 18.45 -2.47 -4.27
N VAL A 300 17.29 -2.09 -3.75
CA VAL A 300 17.14 -1.49 -2.42
C VAL A 300 17.38 -2.54 -1.34
N ILE A 301 16.91 -3.76 -1.57
CA ILE A 301 17.07 -4.90 -0.65
C ILE A 301 18.53 -5.34 -0.59
N TRP A 302 19.22 -5.39 -1.75
CA TRP A 302 20.62 -5.85 -1.85
C TRP A 302 21.67 -4.79 -1.49
N LYS A 303 21.34 -3.50 -1.55
CA LYS A 303 22.28 -2.39 -1.30
C LYS A 303 22.98 -2.46 0.05
N PRO A 304 22.32 -2.74 1.19
CA PRO A 304 23.01 -2.88 2.48
C PRO A 304 24.05 -3.98 2.48
N LEU A 305 23.76 -5.09 1.84
CA LEU A 305 24.67 -6.23 1.73
C LEU A 305 25.94 -5.87 0.94
N LEU A 306 25.80 -5.12 -0.16
CA LEU A 306 26.93 -4.65 -0.95
C LEU A 306 27.81 -3.69 -0.14
N ILE A 307 27.23 -2.80 0.65
CA ILE A 307 27.97 -1.85 1.51
C ILE A 307 28.77 -2.63 2.56
N VAL A 308 28.13 -3.56 3.27
CA VAL A 308 28.83 -4.39 4.28
C VAL A 308 29.93 -5.23 3.63
N GLY A 309 29.67 -5.82 2.46
CA GLY A 309 30.68 -6.57 1.71
C GLY A 309 31.91 -5.70 1.35
N ALA A 310 31.68 -4.47 0.90
CA ALA A 310 32.77 -3.53 0.58
C ALA A 310 33.59 -3.14 1.82
N ILE A 311 32.92 -2.90 2.96
CA ILE A 311 33.59 -2.60 4.24
C ILE A 311 34.46 -3.79 4.68
N LEU A 312 33.91 -5.00 4.70
CA LEU A 312 34.64 -6.20 5.08
C LEU A 312 35.84 -6.47 4.18
N MET A 313 35.67 -6.30 2.85
CA MET A 313 36.75 -6.43 1.88
C MET A 313 37.87 -5.39 2.13
N THR A 314 37.50 -4.14 2.39
CA THR A 314 38.46 -3.07 2.68
C THR A 314 39.25 -3.39 3.95
N MET A 315 38.59 -3.85 5.02
CA MET A 315 39.23 -4.26 6.24
C MET A 315 40.21 -5.44 6.04
N ALA A 316 39.81 -6.43 5.23
CA ALA A 316 40.69 -7.55 4.91
C ALA A 316 41.94 -7.12 4.14
N VAL A 317 41.81 -6.25 3.14
CA VAL A 317 42.95 -5.70 2.38
C VAL A 317 43.91 -4.92 3.28
N LEU A 318 43.36 -4.06 4.16
CA LEU A 318 44.17 -3.32 5.14
C LEU A 318 44.90 -4.27 6.13
N GLY A 319 44.21 -5.31 6.62
CA GLY A 319 44.79 -6.31 7.49
C GLY A 319 45.95 -7.05 6.79
N LEU A 320 45.78 -7.50 5.56
CA LEU A 320 46.87 -8.12 4.79
C LEU A 320 48.05 -7.18 4.55
N LEU A 321 47.79 -5.90 4.26
CA LEU A 321 48.82 -4.89 4.10
C LEU A 321 49.66 -4.70 5.38
N VAL A 322 49.00 -4.63 6.53
CA VAL A 322 49.68 -4.52 7.84
C VAL A 322 50.56 -5.74 8.11
N VAL A 323 50.06 -6.95 7.89
CA VAL A 323 50.84 -8.19 8.03
C VAL A 323 52.04 -8.19 7.07
N TRP A 324 51.85 -7.80 5.82
CA TRP A 324 52.92 -7.73 4.81
C TRP A 324 54.01 -6.72 5.22
N LEU A 325 53.62 -5.50 5.69
CA LEU A 325 54.54 -4.49 6.17
C LEU A 325 55.32 -4.95 7.41
N ALA A 326 54.68 -5.61 8.38
CA ALA A 326 55.33 -6.15 9.56
C ALA A 326 56.37 -7.22 9.20
N LEU A 327 56.02 -8.14 8.28
CA LEU A 327 56.96 -9.16 7.79
C LEU A 327 58.11 -8.53 7.01
N ARG A 328 57.92 -7.44 6.27
CA ARG A 328 58.96 -6.72 5.55
C ARG A 328 59.91 -5.99 6.50
N ARG A 329 59.42 -5.29 7.55
CA ARG A 329 60.25 -4.60 8.55
C ARG A 329 61.14 -5.56 9.34
N GLY A 330 60.62 -6.69 9.80
CA GLY A 330 61.37 -7.70 10.51
C GLY A 330 62.51 -8.35 9.64
N VAL A 331 62.51 -8.14 8.32
CA VAL A 331 63.67 -8.53 7.44
C VAL A 331 64.77 -7.50 7.47
N ASN A 332 64.38 -6.21 7.45
CA ASN A 332 65.39 -5.15 7.36
C ASN A 332 66.21 -5.04 8.66
N GLN A 333 65.56 -5.21 9.82
CA GLN A 333 66.26 -5.21 11.13
C GLN A 333 67.26 -6.36 11.27
N ARG A 334 66.99 -7.57 10.71
CA ARG A 334 67.93 -8.70 10.76
C ARG A 334 69.03 -8.62 9.69
N LYS A 335 69.05 -7.64 8.83
CA LYS A 335 70.14 -7.38 7.88
C LYS A 335 71.13 -6.35 8.41
N GLU A 336 70.77 -5.62 9.45
CA GLU A 336 71.60 -4.61 10.13
C GLU A 336 72.27 -5.17 11.38
N GLU A 337 71.89 -6.35 11.89
CA GLU A 337 72.61 -7.18 12.85
C GLU A 337 73.49 -8.22 12.13
#